data_a8f54dfd12c9427227dda89372d0da5a
#
_entry.id   a8f54dfd12c9427227dda89372d0da5a
#
_cell.length_a   1.000
_cell.length_b   1.000
_cell.length_c   1.000
_cell.angle_alpha   90.00
_cell.angle_beta   90.00
_cell.angle_gamma   90.00
#
_symmetry.space_group_name_H-M   'P 1'
#
loop_
_entity.id
_entity.type
_entity.pdbx_description
1 polymer ?
#
loop_
_entity_poly.entity_id
_entity_poly.type
_entity_poly.pdbx_seq_one_letter_code
_entity_poly.pdbx_strand_id
1 'polypeptide(L)'
;RRISPLEGEMAGRPEGGAWRQPEDKSTRFFANGNFYTPDRKARFIAIRPAAQTRTNPDYPLVLNTGRVRDHWHTMTRTGKSPRLSQHMAEPFVEIHPADAQHYGIGDADIVRVSTAHGEVLVRALVTVRQRQGSVFVPMHWTDQSSARARVDALVAPTTDAISGQPASKNVAARIQRFAATAFGFAVLAERPASIDADYWSLASCPTGWRLEIALRSGRDWTGFAAALLGLEGETLAYHDIAGGHHRFARFAGSRLVGALYLAPTPVAVSRGWAVEQLGADHADRQARLAIVAGRPGGKSVDRGAIVCACFGVGANQIAEAVRGGCTSVAAIGSALHAGTNCGSCRAEIKTIIDGRRLQAAE
;
A
#
# COMPACT_ATOMS: atom_id res chain seq x y z
N ARG A 1 32.60 -5.92 -14.71
CA ARG A 1 32.56 -4.65 -15.48
C ARG A 1 31.95 -3.60 -14.56
N ARG A 2 32.71 -2.57 -14.21
CA ARG A 2 32.20 -1.40 -13.48
C ARG A 2 31.29 -0.65 -14.46
N ILE A 3 30.01 -0.56 -14.14
CA ILE A 3 29.10 0.35 -14.83
C ILE A 3 29.43 1.75 -14.29
N SER A 4 29.97 2.59 -15.14
CA SER A 4 30.20 3.99 -14.80
C SER A 4 28.84 4.67 -14.57
N PRO A 5 28.63 5.41 -13.47
CA PRO A 5 27.38 6.12 -13.21
C PRO A 5 27.05 7.22 -14.23
N LEU A 6 27.96 7.51 -15.14
CA LEU A 6 27.86 8.59 -16.11
C LEU A 6 27.55 8.12 -17.54
N GLU A 7 27.59 6.82 -17.80
CA GLU A 7 27.37 6.22 -19.12
C GLU A 7 26.23 5.19 -19.08
N GLY A 8 25.11 5.57 -18.51
CA GLY A 8 23.91 4.75 -18.53
C GLY A 8 23.16 4.94 -19.83
N GLU A 9 23.11 3.91 -20.69
CA GLU A 9 22.14 3.83 -21.77
C GLU A 9 20.72 3.91 -21.18
N MET A 10 20.09 5.06 -21.36
CA MET A 10 18.64 5.18 -21.22
C MET A 10 18.02 5.07 -22.59
N ALA A 11 16.98 4.25 -22.75
CA ALA A 11 16.22 4.12 -23.98
C ALA A 11 15.83 5.52 -24.49
N GLY A 12 16.22 5.85 -25.73
CA GLY A 12 15.94 7.14 -26.37
C GLY A 12 17.05 8.17 -26.31
N ARG A 13 18.26 7.84 -25.81
CA ARG A 13 19.43 8.72 -25.91
C ARG A 13 20.26 8.38 -27.14
N PRO A 14 20.73 9.37 -27.94
CA PRO A 14 21.81 9.15 -28.87
C PRO A 14 23.08 8.76 -28.08
N GLU A 15 23.77 7.74 -28.53
CA GLU A 15 25.03 7.30 -27.95
C GLU A 15 26.02 8.46 -27.80
N GLY A 16 26.66 8.56 -26.65
CA GLY A 16 27.89 9.34 -26.44
C GLY A 16 27.77 10.81 -26.04
N GLY A 17 26.66 11.25 -25.49
CA GLY A 17 26.54 12.63 -24.99
C GLY A 17 26.77 12.76 -23.47
N ALA A 18 27.98 13.12 -23.03
CA ALA A 18 28.17 13.61 -21.67
C ALA A 18 27.27 14.82 -21.41
N TRP A 19 26.36 14.74 -20.43
CA TRP A 19 25.60 15.88 -19.97
C TRP A 19 26.56 16.89 -19.35
N ARG A 20 26.91 17.96 -20.07
CA ARG A 20 27.45 19.14 -19.43
C ARG A 20 26.28 19.81 -18.68
N GLN A 21 26.39 19.88 -17.37
CA GLN A 21 25.51 20.77 -16.60
C GLN A 21 25.74 22.19 -17.12
N PRO A 22 24.68 22.99 -17.28
CA PRO A 22 24.87 24.42 -17.55
C PRO A 22 25.78 25.00 -16.47
N GLU A 23 26.82 25.72 -16.87
CA GLU A 23 27.78 26.35 -15.94
C GLU A 23 27.07 27.36 -15.01
N ASP A 24 25.93 27.84 -15.40
CA ASP A 24 25.05 28.69 -14.58
C ASP A 24 23.78 27.93 -14.20
N LYS A 25 23.67 27.56 -12.93
CA LYS A 25 22.49 26.88 -12.36
C LYS A 25 21.22 27.75 -12.33
N SER A 26 21.35 29.05 -12.55
CA SER A 26 20.23 29.99 -12.61
C SER A 26 19.57 30.05 -13.99
N THR A 27 20.21 29.50 -15.02
CA THR A 27 19.71 29.59 -16.40
C THR A 27 18.63 28.54 -16.65
N ARG A 28 17.44 28.99 -17.03
CA ARG A 28 16.33 28.13 -17.45
C ARG A 28 16.75 27.26 -18.63
N PHE A 29 16.35 25.98 -18.66
CA PHE A 29 16.53 25.10 -19.80
C PHE A 29 15.97 25.79 -21.09
N PHE A 30 16.72 25.67 -22.17
CA PHE A 30 16.38 26.27 -23.48
C PHE A 30 16.30 27.80 -23.48
N ALA A 31 16.80 28.51 -22.47
CA ALA A 31 16.79 29.98 -22.42
C ALA A 31 17.55 30.64 -23.57
N ASN A 32 18.53 29.96 -24.15
CA ASN A 32 19.30 30.39 -25.32
C ASN A 32 18.60 30.06 -26.65
N GLY A 33 17.35 29.56 -26.63
CA GLY A 33 16.58 29.19 -27.83
C GLY A 33 17.01 27.88 -28.50
N ASN A 34 18.00 27.17 -27.95
CA ASN A 34 18.50 25.92 -28.51
C ASN A 34 17.89 24.71 -27.82
N PHE A 35 17.56 23.68 -28.59
CA PHE A 35 17.02 22.39 -28.14
C PHE A 35 18.06 21.29 -28.34
N TYR A 36 17.92 20.19 -27.60
CA TYR A 36 18.80 19.02 -27.71
C TYR A 36 18.39 18.09 -28.87
N THR A 37 18.31 18.66 -30.05
CA THR A 37 18.03 18.03 -31.35
C THR A 37 19.24 18.22 -32.28
N PRO A 38 19.42 17.38 -33.31
CA PRO A 38 20.55 17.53 -34.24
C PRO A 38 20.67 18.94 -34.87
N ASP A 39 19.54 19.56 -35.21
CA ASP A 39 19.43 20.90 -35.78
C ASP A 39 19.23 22.01 -34.74
N ARG A 40 19.27 21.66 -33.44
CA ARG A 40 19.05 22.56 -32.30
C ARG A 40 17.70 23.26 -32.28
N LYS A 41 16.74 22.82 -33.05
CA LYS A 41 15.39 23.40 -33.11
C LYS A 41 14.37 22.56 -32.37
N ALA A 42 13.33 23.19 -31.85
CA ALA A 42 12.18 22.48 -31.30
C ALA A 42 11.49 21.64 -32.37
N ARG A 43 11.06 20.45 -32.04
CA ARG A 43 10.28 19.60 -32.93
C ARG A 43 8.83 19.56 -32.47
N PHE A 44 7.93 19.96 -33.31
CA PHE A 44 6.49 19.82 -33.11
C PHE A 44 6.05 18.49 -33.72
N ILE A 45 5.80 17.50 -32.84
CA ILE A 45 5.36 16.20 -33.28
C ILE A 45 3.84 16.13 -33.17
N ALA A 46 3.16 15.84 -34.27
CA ALA A 46 1.72 15.67 -34.30
C ALA A 46 1.38 14.36 -33.53
N ILE A 47 0.85 14.50 -32.33
CA ILE A 47 0.42 13.37 -31.51
C ILE A 47 -0.95 12.90 -32.02
N ARG A 48 -1.03 11.65 -32.44
CA ARG A 48 -2.29 10.98 -32.72
C ARG A 48 -2.60 10.06 -31.56
N PRO A 49 -3.56 10.43 -30.68
CA PRO A 49 -3.94 9.54 -29.58
C PRO A 49 -4.46 8.22 -30.14
N ALA A 50 -4.01 7.11 -29.56
CA ALA A 50 -4.62 5.81 -29.84
C ALA A 50 -6.12 5.86 -29.52
N ALA A 51 -6.91 5.05 -30.23
CA ALA A 51 -8.31 4.92 -29.92
C ALA A 51 -8.47 4.55 -28.45
N GLN A 52 -9.33 5.26 -27.72
CA GLN A 52 -9.62 4.97 -26.33
C GLN A 52 -10.17 3.55 -26.23
N THR A 53 -9.69 2.78 -25.27
CA THR A 53 -10.27 1.47 -24.95
C THR A 53 -11.71 1.69 -24.53
N ARG A 54 -12.64 1.12 -25.29
CA ARG A 54 -14.06 1.18 -24.94
C ARG A 54 -14.37 0.10 -23.92
N THR A 55 -15.07 0.48 -22.88
CA THR A 55 -15.69 -0.49 -21.98
C THR A 55 -16.75 -1.29 -22.75
N ASN A 56 -17.00 -2.51 -22.30
CA ASN A 56 -17.99 -3.42 -22.88
C ASN A 56 -18.68 -4.18 -21.73
N PRO A 57 -19.73 -4.98 -21.99
CA PRO A 57 -20.44 -5.71 -20.94
C PRO A 57 -19.57 -6.65 -20.10
N ASP A 58 -18.50 -7.21 -20.67
CA ASP A 58 -17.56 -8.09 -19.92
C ASP A 58 -16.61 -7.29 -19.04
N TYR A 59 -16.22 -6.09 -19.47
CA TYR A 59 -15.31 -5.18 -18.79
C TYR A 59 -15.90 -3.76 -18.74
N PRO A 60 -16.88 -3.53 -17.84
CA PRO A 60 -17.69 -2.30 -17.85
C PRO A 60 -17.02 -1.09 -17.18
N LEU A 61 -15.89 -1.27 -16.52
CA LEU A 61 -15.18 -0.22 -15.79
C LEU A 61 -13.91 0.22 -16.51
N VAL A 62 -13.49 1.45 -16.24
CA VAL A 62 -12.19 1.98 -16.69
C VAL A 62 -11.17 1.82 -15.58
N LEU A 63 -10.14 1.02 -15.82
CA LEU A 63 -8.99 0.90 -14.93
C LEU A 63 -7.94 1.95 -15.27
N ASN A 64 -7.50 2.67 -14.25
CA ASN A 64 -6.27 3.47 -14.26
C ASN A 64 -5.27 2.93 -13.27
N THR A 65 -3.99 3.04 -13.62
CA THR A 65 -2.89 2.68 -12.73
C THR A 65 -2.08 3.92 -12.40
N GLY A 66 -1.30 3.88 -11.33
CA GLY A 66 -0.48 5.02 -10.96
C GLY A 66 0.35 4.77 -9.73
N ARG A 67 0.93 5.85 -9.22
CA ARG A 67 1.75 5.85 -8.02
C ARG A 67 0.91 6.19 -6.81
N VAL A 68 1.32 5.64 -5.67
CA VAL A 68 0.90 6.13 -4.37
C VAL A 68 2.04 6.88 -3.70
N ARG A 69 1.70 7.71 -2.75
CA ARG A 69 2.65 8.41 -1.89
C ARG A 69 3.55 7.40 -1.16
N ASP A 70 4.79 7.76 -0.97
CA ASP A 70 5.81 7.04 -0.22
C ASP A 70 6.38 5.78 -0.93
N HIS A 71 5.83 5.37 -2.08
CA HIS A 71 6.40 4.30 -2.90
C HIS A 71 6.95 4.78 -4.24
N TRP A 72 7.94 4.06 -4.77
CA TRP A 72 8.60 4.36 -6.04
C TRP A 72 8.74 3.10 -6.89
N HIS A 73 8.23 3.15 -8.11
CA HIS A 73 8.23 2.03 -9.06
C HIS A 73 7.81 0.69 -8.40
N THR A 74 8.62 -0.36 -8.54
CA THR A 74 8.39 -1.69 -7.99
C THR A 74 8.91 -1.87 -6.55
N MET A 75 9.06 -0.79 -5.81
CA MET A 75 9.50 -0.77 -4.40
C MET A 75 10.89 -1.36 -4.14
N THR A 76 11.76 -1.49 -5.14
CA THR A 76 13.11 -2.06 -4.98
C THR A 76 13.96 -1.33 -3.94
N ARG A 77 13.66 -0.06 -3.68
CA ARG A 77 14.27 0.74 -2.60
C ARG A 77 13.27 1.07 -1.50
N THR A 78 12.09 1.60 -1.84
CA THR A 78 11.11 2.05 -0.85
C THR A 78 10.53 0.91 -0.03
N GLY A 79 10.39 -0.29 -0.59
CA GLY A 79 9.96 -1.50 0.14
C GLY A 79 10.98 -2.00 1.19
N LYS A 80 12.24 -1.53 1.12
CA LYS A 80 13.27 -1.81 2.13
C LYS A 80 13.27 -0.80 3.28
N SER A 81 12.46 0.25 3.19
CA SER A 81 12.31 1.26 4.22
C SER A 81 11.02 1.02 5.00
N PRO A 82 11.10 0.49 6.24
CA PRO A 82 9.92 0.26 7.07
C PRO A 82 9.06 1.51 7.23
N ARG A 83 9.68 2.68 7.33
CA ARG A 83 9.00 3.96 7.46
C ARG A 83 8.10 4.28 6.27
N LEU A 84 8.56 4.02 5.05
CA LEU A 84 7.79 4.30 3.83
C LEU A 84 6.64 3.29 3.63
N SER A 85 6.82 2.06 4.10
CA SER A 85 5.80 1.01 4.05
C SER A 85 4.68 1.17 5.09
N GLN A 86 4.82 2.07 6.06
CA GLN A 86 3.80 2.27 7.11
C GLN A 86 2.50 2.90 6.58
N HIS A 87 2.59 3.78 5.58
CA HIS A 87 1.43 4.47 5.04
C HIS A 87 0.56 3.53 4.18
N MET A 88 1.16 2.88 3.19
CA MET A 88 0.49 1.91 2.32
C MET A 88 1.31 0.62 2.28
N ALA A 89 0.89 -0.37 3.05
CA ALA A 89 1.61 -1.63 3.19
C ALA A 89 1.03 -2.76 2.33
N GLU A 90 -0.11 -2.52 1.68
CA GLU A 90 -0.92 -3.52 0.98
C GLU A 90 -1.43 -2.95 -0.35
N PRO A 91 -1.46 -3.76 -1.44
CA PRO A 91 -2.05 -3.34 -2.72
C PRO A 91 -3.56 -3.20 -2.58
N PHE A 92 -4.13 -2.22 -3.27
CA PHE A 92 -5.55 -1.93 -3.17
C PHE A 92 -6.16 -1.56 -4.53
N VAL A 93 -7.50 -1.58 -4.59
CA VAL A 93 -8.28 -0.98 -5.65
C VAL A 93 -9.19 0.08 -5.07
N GLU A 94 -9.07 1.33 -5.55
CA GLU A 94 -10.04 2.38 -5.22
C GLU A 94 -11.32 2.16 -6.03
N ILE A 95 -12.47 2.16 -5.33
CA ILE A 95 -13.78 1.91 -5.91
C ILE A 95 -14.75 2.99 -5.40
N HIS A 96 -15.54 3.59 -6.29
CA HIS A 96 -16.61 4.51 -5.87
C HIS A 96 -17.69 3.74 -5.08
N PRO A 97 -18.28 4.32 -4.01
CA PRO A 97 -19.29 3.64 -3.18
C PRO A 97 -20.47 3.06 -3.97
N ALA A 98 -20.96 3.77 -5.00
CA ALA A 98 -22.05 3.27 -5.85
C ALA A 98 -21.65 2.03 -6.66
N ASP A 99 -20.41 1.98 -7.17
CA ASP A 99 -19.88 0.82 -7.87
C ASP A 99 -19.65 -0.34 -6.90
N ALA A 100 -19.09 -0.07 -5.72
CA ALA A 100 -18.87 -1.06 -4.67
C ALA A 100 -20.21 -1.72 -4.28
N GLN A 101 -21.26 -0.93 -4.06
CA GLN A 101 -22.62 -1.41 -3.79
C GLN A 101 -23.16 -2.26 -4.94
N HIS A 102 -23.02 -1.78 -6.20
CA HIS A 102 -23.48 -2.50 -7.39
C HIS A 102 -22.84 -3.89 -7.53
N TYR A 103 -21.55 -4.01 -7.22
CA TYR A 103 -20.81 -5.28 -7.31
C TYR A 103 -20.79 -6.09 -6.00
N GLY A 104 -21.50 -5.66 -4.95
CA GLY A 104 -21.57 -6.33 -3.66
C GLY A 104 -20.19 -6.42 -2.95
N ILE A 105 -19.38 -5.36 -3.08
CA ILE A 105 -18.04 -5.26 -2.52
C ILE A 105 -18.09 -4.33 -1.31
N GLY A 106 -17.70 -4.83 -0.13
CA GLY A 106 -17.50 -4.03 1.07
C GLY A 106 -16.09 -3.41 1.13
N ASP A 107 -15.94 -2.38 1.95
CA ASP A 107 -14.60 -1.86 2.24
C ASP A 107 -13.75 -2.94 2.93
N ALA A 108 -12.47 -3.00 2.60
CA ALA A 108 -11.51 -4.03 3.04
C ALA A 108 -11.79 -5.47 2.54
N ASP A 109 -12.77 -5.73 1.70
CA ASP A 109 -12.88 -7.02 1.00
C ASP A 109 -11.66 -7.26 0.08
N ILE A 110 -11.36 -8.52 -0.23
CA ILE A 110 -10.43 -8.84 -1.32
C ILE A 110 -11.21 -8.82 -2.62
N VAL A 111 -10.66 -8.15 -3.62
CA VAL A 111 -11.28 -7.95 -4.93
C VAL A 111 -10.38 -8.53 -6.01
N ARG A 112 -10.98 -9.30 -6.91
CA ARG A 112 -10.38 -9.64 -8.19
C ARG A 112 -10.65 -8.52 -9.18
N VAL A 113 -9.60 -7.92 -9.70
CA VAL A 113 -9.65 -7.00 -10.83
C VAL A 113 -9.17 -7.76 -12.06
N SER A 114 -9.98 -7.81 -13.11
CA SER A 114 -9.69 -8.55 -14.34
C SER A 114 -9.82 -7.65 -15.57
N THR A 115 -8.99 -7.92 -16.56
CA THR A 115 -9.05 -7.34 -17.91
C THR A 115 -8.94 -8.46 -18.94
N ALA A 116 -8.99 -8.13 -20.22
CA ALA A 116 -8.72 -9.11 -21.29
C ALA A 116 -7.30 -9.69 -21.25
N HIS A 117 -6.38 -9.10 -20.46
CA HIS A 117 -4.95 -9.47 -20.43
C HIS A 117 -4.58 -10.30 -19.20
N GLY A 118 -5.33 -10.19 -18.12
CA GLY A 118 -5.06 -10.95 -16.89
C GLY A 118 -5.87 -10.47 -15.70
N GLU A 119 -5.47 -10.92 -14.51
CA GLU A 119 -6.15 -10.61 -13.26
C GLU A 119 -5.17 -10.35 -12.12
N VAL A 120 -5.63 -9.56 -11.14
CA VAL A 120 -4.94 -9.36 -9.85
C VAL A 120 -5.91 -9.51 -8.69
N LEU A 121 -5.38 -9.81 -7.50
CA LEU A 121 -6.11 -9.77 -6.23
C LEU A 121 -5.54 -8.64 -5.38
N VAL A 122 -6.43 -7.76 -4.93
CA VAL A 122 -6.09 -6.55 -4.17
C VAL A 122 -7.18 -6.24 -3.16
N ARG A 123 -6.89 -5.43 -2.14
CA ARG A 123 -7.88 -5.03 -1.15
C ARG A 123 -8.77 -3.90 -1.66
N ALA A 124 -10.06 -3.94 -1.38
CA ALA A 124 -10.98 -2.86 -1.67
C ALA A 124 -10.69 -1.63 -0.78
N LEU A 125 -10.65 -0.47 -1.39
CA LEU A 125 -10.68 0.84 -0.75
C LEU A 125 -11.87 1.61 -1.32
N VAL A 126 -12.99 1.58 -0.60
CA VAL A 126 -14.21 2.25 -1.02
C VAL A 126 -14.11 3.73 -0.68
N THR A 127 -14.15 4.59 -1.69
CA THR A 127 -13.92 6.02 -1.50
C THR A 127 -14.63 6.89 -2.54
N VAL A 128 -15.23 8.00 -2.09
CA VAL A 128 -15.84 9.02 -2.96
C VAL A 128 -14.80 9.80 -3.79
N ARG A 129 -13.51 9.66 -3.51
CA ARG A 129 -12.43 10.26 -4.32
C ARG A 129 -12.30 9.60 -5.68
N GLN A 130 -12.71 8.33 -5.78
CA GLN A 130 -12.72 7.61 -7.05
C GLN A 130 -13.97 7.99 -7.84
N ARG A 131 -13.82 8.19 -9.15
CA ARG A 131 -14.96 8.47 -10.05
C ARG A 131 -15.77 7.21 -10.27
N GLN A 132 -17.09 7.31 -10.25
CA GLN A 132 -18.00 6.21 -10.63
C GLN A 132 -17.70 5.71 -12.06
N GLY A 133 -17.77 4.40 -12.27
CA GLY A 133 -17.42 3.75 -13.54
C GLY A 133 -15.92 3.59 -13.77
N SER A 134 -15.08 3.99 -12.80
CA SER A 134 -13.62 3.87 -12.88
C SER A 134 -13.03 3.26 -11.62
N VAL A 135 -11.93 2.55 -11.77
CA VAL A 135 -11.15 1.99 -10.66
C VAL A 135 -9.67 2.35 -10.80
N PHE A 136 -8.98 2.42 -9.68
CA PHE A 136 -7.54 2.70 -9.65
C PHE A 136 -6.81 1.59 -8.89
N VAL A 137 -5.73 1.06 -9.48
CA VAL A 137 -4.84 0.07 -8.84
C VAL A 137 -3.42 0.61 -8.87
N PRO A 138 -2.71 0.68 -7.73
CA PRO A 138 -1.34 1.18 -7.68
C PRO A 138 -0.35 0.21 -8.33
N MET A 139 0.70 0.76 -8.95
CA MET A 139 1.66 0.04 -9.79
C MET A 139 2.84 -0.58 -9.05
N HIS A 140 2.90 -0.51 -7.73
CA HIS A 140 4.15 -0.75 -6.99
C HIS A 140 4.41 -2.21 -6.61
N TRP A 141 3.37 -2.99 -6.36
CA TRP A 141 3.50 -4.36 -5.86
C TRP A 141 3.92 -5.34 -6.94
N THR A 142 4.78 -6.28 -6.53
CA THR A 142 5.30 -7.37 -7.34
C THR A 142 5.17 -8.68 -6.58
N ASP A 143 5.51 -9.80 -7.21
CA ASP A 143 5.49 -11.14 -6.61
C ASP A 143 6.42 -11.28 -5.39
N GLN A 144 7.30 -10.30 -5.15
CA GLN A 144 8.12 -10.26 -3.94
C GLN A 144 7.38 -9.74 -2.72
N SER A 145 6.35 -8.94 -2.90
CA SER A 145 5.62 -8.26 -1.83
C SER A 145 4.14 -8.62 -1.75
N SER A 146 3.62 -9.36 -2.73
CA SER A 146 2.22 -9.80 -2.74
C SER A 146 2.01 -11.01 -3.64
N ALA A 147 0.99 -11.81 -3.40
CA ALA A 147 0.71 -13.01 -4.19
C ALA A 147 0.26 -12.69 -5.60
N ARG A 148 -0.60 -11.88 -5.91
CA ARG A 148 -1.24 -11.70 -7.21
C ARG A 148 -1.59 -10.25 -7.50
N ALA A 149 -0.70 -9.29 -7.14
CA ALA A 149 -1.01 -7.88 -7.27
C ALA A 149 -0.12 -7.13 -8.26
N ARG A 150 0.56 -7.82 -9.15
CA ARG A 150 1.36 -7.21 -10.20
C ARG A 150 0.45 -6.59 -11.26
N VAL A 151 0.28 -5.27 -11.21
CA VAL A 151 -0.71 -4.54 -12.02
C VAL A 151 -0.41 -4.55 -13.52
N ASP A 152 0.84 -4.74 -13.94
CA ASP A 152 1.21 -4.85 -15.36
C ASP A 152 0.60 -6.08 -16.04
N ALA A 153 0.17 -7.09 -15.30
CA ALA A 153 -0.61 -8.20 -15.83
C ALA A 153 -2.00 -7.76 -16.38
N LEU A 154 -2.48 -6.60 -15.98
CA LEU A 154 -3.79 -6.08 -16.39
C LEU A 154 -3.74 -5.25 -17.69
N VAL A 155 -2.57 -4.84 -18.14
CA VAL A 155 -2.43 -3.89 -19.25
C VAL A 155 -1.98 -4.57 -20.54
N ALA A 156 -2.39 -4.00 -21.68
CA ALA A 156 -1.99 -4.50 -22.97
C ALA A 156 -0.47 -4.32 -23.17
N PRO A 157 0.20 -5.26 -23.85
CA PRO A 157 1.63 -5.15 -24.16
C PRO A 157 1.88 -4.18 -25.33
N THR A 158 1.38 -2.95 -25.18
CA THR A 158 1.53 -1.88 -26.16
C THR A 158 2.29 -0.70 -25.57
N THR A 159 3.09 -0.07 -26.41
CA THR A 159 3.88 1.11 -26.01
C THR A 159 3.63 2.26 -26.98
N ASP A 160 3.87 3.47 -26.53
CA ASP A 160 3.95 4.64 -27.41
C ASP A 160 5.15 4.49 -28.37
N ALA A 161 4.93 4.69 -29.66
CA ALA A 161 5.93 4.43 -30.69
C ALA A 161 7.14 5.40 -30.61
N ILE A 162 6.99 6.54 -29.95
CA ILE A 162 8.05 7.56 -29.87
C ILE A 162 8.79 7.48 -28.55
N SER A 163 8.05 7.41 -27.43
CA SER A 163 8.63 7.42 -26.09
C SER A 163 8.91 6.03 -25.51
N GLY A 164 8.34 4.98 -26.10
CA GLY A 164 8.37 3.63 -25.51
C GLY A 164 7.53 3.49 -24.24
N GLN A 165 6.74 4.49 -23.86
CA GLN A 165 5.94 4.48 -22.64
C GLN A 165 4.84 3.42 -22.72
N PRO A 166 4.72 2.51 -21.74
CA PRO A 166 3.64 1.53 -21.69
C PRO A 166 2.25 2.18 -21.59
N ALA A 167 1.27 1.62 -22.30
CA ALA A 167 -0.12 2.06 -22.29
C ALA A 167 -0.86 1.53 -21.05
N SER A 168 -0.48 2.01 -19.86
CA SER A 168 -0.95 1.52 -18.56
C SER A 168 -2.16 2.30 -18.01
N LYS A 169 -2.83 3.09 -18.85
CA LYS A 169 -4.00 3.90 -18.48
C LYS A 169 -5.20 3.53 -19.33
N ASN A 170 -6.40 3.78 -18.78
CA ASN A 170 -7.64 3.66 -19.51
C ASN A 170 -7.89 2.25 -20.09
N VAL A 171 -7.70 1.22 -19.26
CA VAL A 171 -7.93 -0.19 -19.63
C VAL A 171 -9.33 -0.61 -19.24
N ALA A 172 -10.07 -1.30 -20.13
CA ALA A 172 -11.37 -1.88 -19.79
C ALA A 172 -11.21 -3.01 -18.76
N ALA A 173 -11.94 -2.94 -17.66
CA ALA A 173 -11.78 -3.85 -16.53
C ALA A 173 -13.12 -4.26 -15.92
N ARG A 174 -13.09 -5.34 -15.15
CA ARG A 174 -14.16 -5.84 -14.30
C ARG A 174 -13.62 -6.05 -12.89
N ILE A 175 -14.47 -5.83 -11.90
CA ILE A 175 -14.20 -6.15 -10.50
C ILE A 175 -15.18 -7.21 -10.01
N GLN A 176 -14.72 -8.08 -9.12
CA GLN A 176 -15.54 -9.10 -8.47
C GLN A 176 -15.02 -9.30 -7.05
N ARG A 177 -15.95 -9.47 -6.11
CA ARG A 177 -15.58 -9.87 -4.75
C ARG A 177 -14.90 -11.24 -4.79
N PHE A 178 -13.73 -11.35 -4.17
CA PHE A 178 -13.09 -12.64 -3.95
C PHE A 178 -13.73 -13.30 -2.73
N ALA A 179 -14.27 -14.51 -2.92
CA ALA A 179 -15.00 -15.21 -1.88
C ALA A 179 -14.03 -15.80 -0.81
N ALA A 180 -13.39 -14.92 -0.04
CA ALA A 180 -12.62 -15.34 1.11
C ALA A 180 -13.52 -15.80 2.23
N THR A 181 -13.19 -16.92 2.88
CA THR A 181 -13.86 -17.45 4.07
C THR A 181 -13.08 -17.19 5.35
N ALA A 182 -11.81 -16.82 5.21
CA ALA A 182 -10.95 -16.41 6.31
C ALA A 182 -10.03 -15.27 5.88
N PHE A 183 -9.89 -14.30 6.76
CA PHE A 183 -8.94 -13.19 6.68
C PHE A 183 -7.92 -13.34 7.81
N GLY A 184 -6.67 -12.98 7.54
CA GLY A 184 -5.63 -13.03 8.54
C GLY A 184 -4.74 -11.80 8.50
N PHE A 185 -4.22 -11.49 9.67
CA PHE A 185 -3.16 -10.52 9.86
C PHE A 185 -2.08 -11.11 10.75
N ALA A 186 -0.82 -10.93 10.37
CA ALA A 186 0.29 -11.36 11.21
C ALA A 186 1.39 -10.29 11.30
N VAL A 187 2.09 -10.32 12.42
CA VAL A 187 3.40 -9.67 12.61
C VAL A 187 4.44 -10.75 12.87
N LEU A 188 5.61 -10.61 12.25
CA LEU A 188 6.68 -11.62 12.24
C LEU A 188 8.02 -10.94 12.47
N ALA A 189 8.86 -11.47 13.36
CA ALA A 189 10.22 -10.98 13.56
C ALA A 189 11.10 -11.21 12.32
N GLU A 190 10.87 -12.32 11.61
CA GLU A 190 11.60 -12.69 10.41
C GLU A 190 10.68 -12.80 9.20
N ARG A 191 11.28 -12.64 8.01
CA ARG A 191 10.54 -12.83 6.76
C ARG A 191 10.20 -14.31 6.59
N PRO A 192 8.91 -14.66 6.36
CA PRO A 192 8.54 -16.05 6.13
C PRO A 192 9.14 -16.57 4.82
N ALA A 193 9.60 -17.82 4.82
CA ALA A 193 10.17 -18.47 3.64
C ALA A 193 9.11 -18.72 2.56
N SER A 194 7.89 -19.05 2.97
CA SER A 194 6.73 -19.23 2.08
C SER A 194 5.46 -18.79 2.78
N ILE A 195 4.44 -18.45 2.00
CA ILE A 195 3.12 -18.06 2.48
C ILE A 195 2.08 -18.84 1.67
N ASP A 196 1.47 -19.83 2.31
CA ASP A 196 0.42 -20.65 1.69
C ASP A 196 -0.96 -19.99 1.88
N ALA A 197 -1.27 -18.99 1.06
CA ALA A 197 -2.55 -18.29 1.07
C ALA A 197 -2.98 -17.91 -0.35
N ASP A 198 -4.29 -17.85 -0.61
CA ASP A 198 -4.84 -17.42 -1.91
C ASP A 198 -4.47 -15.95 -2.21
N TYR A 199 -4.51 -15.13 -1.17
CA TYR A 199 -4.06 -13.74 -1.19
C TYR A 199 -3.11 -13.51 -0.02
N TRP A 200 -2.00 -12.83 -0.29
CA TRP A 200 -1.13 -12.30 0.75
C TRP A 200 -0.45 -11.00 0.29
N SER A 201 -0.16 -10.14 1.26
CA SER A 201 0.70 -8.96 1.09
C SER A 201 1.65 -8.84 2.27
N LEU A 202 2.94 -8.67 1.98
CA LEU A 202 4.03 -8.62 2.95
C LEU A 202 4.76 -7.29 2.87
N ALA A 203 4.87 -6.60 3.99
CA ALA A 203 5.59 -5.33 4.10
C ALA A 203 6.57 -5.34 5.26
N SER A 204 7.74 -4.71 5.08
CA SER A 204 8.70 -4.51 6.16
C SER A 204 8.16 -3.53 7.21
N CYS A 205 8.46 -3.77 8.48
CA CYS A 205 8.19 -2.88 9.59
C CYS A 205 9.46 -2.70 10.44
N PRO A 206 9.53 -1.75 11.39
CA PRO A 206 10.78 -1.41 12.09
C PRO A 206 11.51 -2.59 12.73
N THR A 207 10.76 -3.58 13.22
CA THR A 207 11.30 -4.73 13.98
C THR A 207 10.98 -6.07 13.32
N GLY A 208 10.59 -6.09 12.05
CA GLY A 208 10.23 -7.32 11.36
C GLY A 208 9.33 -7.08 10.14
N TRP A 209 8.26 -7.85 10.05
CA TRP A 209 7.35 -7.90 8.91
C TRP A 209 5.89 -7.88 9.36
N ARG A 210 5.05 -7.24 8.56
CA ARG A 210 3.60 -7.38 8.65
C ARG A 210 3.07 -8.11 7.42
N LEU A 211 2.11 -8.99 7.64
CA LEU A 211 1.53 -9.84 6.63
C LEU A 211 0.00 -9.75 6.70
N GLU A 212 -0.63 -9.47 5.57
CA GLU A 212 -2.08 -9.59 5.38
C GLU A 212 -2.33 -10.83 4.52
N ILE A 213 -3.35 -11.62 4.86
CA ILE A 213 -3.74 -12.82 4.11
C ILE A 213 -5.25 -12.94 3.97
N ALA A 214 -5.69 -13.67 2.92
CA ALA A 214 -7.05 -14.16 2.81
C ALA A 214 -7.07 -15.53 2.12
N LEU A 215 -8.04 -16.35 2.52
CA LEU A 215 -8.16 -17.74 2.10
C LEU A 215 -9.62 -18.07 1.75
N ARG A 216 -9.82 -18.92 0.75
CA ARG A 216 -11.13 -19.40 0.31
C ARG A 216 -11.64 -20.62 1.07
N SER A 217 -10.78 -21.33 1.75
CA SER A 217 -11.15 -22.55 2.48
C SER A 217 -10.51 -22.56 3.86
N GLY A 218 -11.24 -23.12 4.81
CA GLY A 218 -10.69 -23.44 6.12
C GLY A 218 -9.62 -24.52 6.00
N ARG A 219 -8.74 -24.56 7.00
CA ARG A 219 -7.63 -25.52 7.09
C ARG A 219 -7.30 -25.80 8.56
N ASP A 220 -6.32 -26.65 8.80
CA ASP A 220 -5.70 -26.75 10.12
C ASP A 220 -4.97 -25.44 10.46
N TRP A 221 -5.62 -24.60 11.28
CA TRP A 221 -5.09 -23.30 11.68
C TRP A 221 -3.86 -23.43 12.57
N THR A 222 -3.76 -24.52 13.35
CA THR A 222 -2.59 -24.79 14.19
C THR A 222 -1.37 -25.14 13.35
N GLY A 223 -1.53 -26.04 12.38
CA GLY A 223 -0.48 -26.35 11.41
C GLY A 223 -0.09 -25.15 10.56
N PHE A 224 -1.07 -24.34 10.13
CA PHE A 224 -0.81 -23.10 9.39
C PHE A 224 -0.01 -22.08 10.22
N ALA A 225 -0.40 -21.88 11.48
CA ALA A 225 0.34 -21.01 12.40
C ALA A 225 1.76 -21.51 12.66
N ALA A 226 1.93 -22.81 12.87
CA ALA A 226 3.24 -23.44 13.05
C ALA A 226 4.15 -23.26 11.82
N ALA A 227 3.62 -23.44 10.61
CA ALA A 227 4.35 -23.22 9.36
C ALA A 227 4.77 -21.75 9.19
N LEU A 228 3.91 -20.81 9.58
CA LEU A 228 4.16 -19.37 9.42
C LEU A 228 5.07 -18.81 10.52
N LEU A 229 4.81 -19.18 11.78
CA LEU A 229 5.52 -18.66 12.96
C LEU A 229 6.75 -19.49 13.33
N GLY A 230 6.90 -20.71 12.81
CA GLY A 230 7.90 -21.71 13.14
C GLY A 230 7.47 -22.57 14.35
N LEU A 231 8.35 -23.47 14.85
CA LEU A 231 8.04 -24.47 15.89
C LEU A 231 8.77 -24.26 17.23
N GLU A 232 9.83 -23.48 17.27
CA GLU A 232 10.65 -23.30 18.47
C GLU A 232 10.10 -22.22 19.40
N GLY A 233 10.11 -22.44 20.71
CA GLY A 233 9.65 -21.50 21.74
C GLY A 233 8.23 -21.79 22.25
N GLU A 234 7.73 -20.88 23.09
CA GLU A 234 6.40 -20.97 23.68
C GLU A 234 5.34 -20.43 22.75
N THR A 235 4.28 -21.16 22.51
CA THR A 235 3.13 -20.72 21.71
C THR A 235 1.90 -20.59 22.61
N LEU A 236 1.28 -19.42 22.59
CA LEU A 236 -0.05 -19.19 23.13
C LEU A 236 -1.06 -19.19 21.99
N ALA A 237 -2.15 -19.92 22.17
CA ALA A 237 -3.23 -20.01 21.19
C ALA A 237 -4.59 -19.73 21.83
N TYR A 238 -5.48 -19.13 21.05
CA TYR A 238 -6.89 -18.94 21.36
C TYR A 238 -7.74 -19.34 20.17
N HIS A 239 -8.77 -20.13 20.42
CA HIS A 239 -9.69 -20.61 19.41
C HIS A 239 -11.13 -20.36 19.85
N ASP A 240 -11.84 -19.57 19.07
CA ASP A 240 -13.29 -19.47 19.09
C ASP A 240 -13.81 -20.14 17.82
N ILE A 241 -14.13 -21.43 17.95
CA ILE A 241 -14.58 -22.25 16.81
C ILE A 241 -15.93 -21.76 16.28
N ALA A 242 -16.83 -21.34 17.18
CA ALA A 242 -18.17 -20.88 16.82
C ALA A 242 -18.11 -19.54 16.05
N GLY A 243 -17.27 -18.62 16.50
CA GLY A 243 -17.06 -17.33 15.85
C GLY A 243 -16.03 -17.35 14.71
N GLY A 244 -15.34 -18.49 14.49
CA GLY A 244 -14.30 -18.61 13.47
C GLY A 244 -13.05 -17.75 13.72
N HIS A 245 -12.77 -17.42 14.99
CA HIS A 245 -11.62 -16.62 15.37
C HIS A 245 -10.50 -17.50 15.93
N HIS A 246 -9.31 -17.41 15.33
CA HIS A 246 -8.14 -18.11 15.78
C HIS A 246 -6.98 -17.13 15.95
N ARG A 247 -6.25 -17.23 17.05
CA ARG A 247 -5.17 -16.32 17.39
C ARG A 247 -3.99 -17.09 17.94
N PHE A 248 -2.80 -16.75 17.50
CA PHE A 248 -1.57 -17.39 17.91
C PHE A 248 -0.54 -16.33 18.21
N ALA A 249 0.22 -16.52 19.28
CA ALA A 249 1.39 -15.70 19.58
C ALA A 249 2.52 -16.62 20.01
N ARG A 250 3.70 -16.39 19.45
CA ARG A 250 4.86 -17.20 19.71
C ARG A 250 6.01 -16.38 20.27
N PHE A 251 6.64 -16.92 21.29
CA PHE A 251 7.69 -16.26 22.07
C PHE A 251 8.98 -17.09 22.11
N ALA A 252 10.12 -16.43 21.97
CA ALA A 252 11.43 -16.92 22.28
C ALA A 252 11.92 -16.19 23.54
N GLY A 253 11.85 -16.85 24.70
CA GLY A 253 12.03 -16.17 25.98
C GLY A 253 10.95 -15.11 26.21
N SER A 254 11.33 -13.86 26.46
CA SER A 254 10.39 -12.73 26.61
C SER A 254 10.09 -12.00 25.28
N ARG A 255 10.68 -12.41 24.16
CA ARG A 255 10.54 -11.73 22.88
C ARG A 255 9.45 -12.37 22.03
N LEU A 256 8.58 -11.55 21.46
CA LEU A 256 7.61 -11.98 20.46
C LEU A 256 8.32 -12.34 19.15
N VAL A 257 8.20 -13.59 18.70
CA VAL A 257 8.67 -14.06 17.38
C VAL A 257 7.65 -13.76 16.30
N GLY A 258 6.36 -13.88 16.63
CA GLY A 258 5.28 -13.50 15.74
C GLY A 258 3.92 -13.71 16.39
N ALA A 259 2.93 -13.04 15.82
CA ALA A 259 1.52 -13.23 16.18
C ALA A 259 0.68 -13.30 14.90
N LEU A 260 -0.32 -14.18 14.91
CA LEU A 260 -1.26 -14.42 13.82
C LEU A 260 -2.69 -14.30 14.35
N TYR A 261 -3.51 -13.53 13.65
CA TYR A 261 -4.92 -13.31 13.92
C TYR A 261 -5.73 -13.72 12.71
N LEU A 262 -6.70 -14.60 12.90
CA LEU A 262 -7.58 -15.10 11.84
C LEU A 262 -9.04 -14.86 12.23
N ALA A 263 -9.86 -14.47 11.26
CA ALA A 263 -11.27 -14.17 11.43
C ALA A 263 -12.04 -14.43 10.12
N PRO A 264 -13.37 -14.67 10.16
CA PRO A 264 -14.20 -14.82 8.96
C PRO A 264 -14.41 -13.48 8.19
N THR A 265 -14.08 -12.37 8.83
CA THR A 265 -14.13 -11.00 8.27
C THR A 265 -12.76 -10.33 8.39
N PRO A 266 -12.51 -9.21 7.72
CA PRO A 266 -11.25 -8.49 7.86
C PRO A 266 -10.85 -8.26 9.32
N VAL A 267 -9.61 -8.62 9.66
CA VAL A 267 -9.13 -8.63 11.06
C VAL A 267 -9.06 -7.20 11.61
N ALA A 268 -9.71 -6.97 12.76
CA ALA A 268 -9.81 -5.66 13.41
C ALA A 268 -8.72 -5.42 14.48
N VAL A 269 -7.51 -5.96 14.30
CA VAL A 269 -6.36 -5.70 15.20
C VAL A 269 -5.60 -4.47 14.69
N SER A 270 -5.24 -3.56 15.60
CA SER A 270 -4.43 -2.39 15.24
C SER A 270 -3.06 -2.81 14.71
N ARG A 271 -2.77 -2.48 13.43
CA ARG A 271 -1.51 -2.85 12.76
C ARG A 271 -0.31 -2.18 13.42
N GLY A 272 -0.44 -0.91 13.77
CA GLY A 272 0.62 -0.14 14.43
C GLY A 272 0.96 -0.72 15.79
N TRP A 273 -0.05 -0.98 16.61
CA TRP A 273 0.16 -1.60 17.93
C TRP A 273 0.82 -2.99 17.80
N ALA A 274 0.34 -3.84 16.93
CA ALA A 274 0.89 -5.20 16.79
C ALA A 274 2.35 -5.18 16.31
N VAL A 275 2.72 -4.26 15.41
CA VAL A 275 4.11 -4.06 14.97
C VAL A 275 5.01 -3.62 16.13
N GLU A 276 4.53 -2.72 17.00
CA GLU A 276 5.28 -2.27 18.17
C GLU A 276 5.61 -3.41 19.13
N GLN A 277 4.75 -4.45 19.17
CA GLN A 277 4.94 -5.60 20.06
C GLN A 277 6.16 -6.47 19.68
N LEU A 278 6.58 -6.50 18.40
CA LEU A 278 7.79 -7.23 17.99
C LEU A 278 9.07 -6.71 18.65
N GLY A 279 9.10 -5.41 18.99
CA GLY A 279 10.25 -4.78 19.65
C GLY A 279 10.16 -4.68 21.17
N ALA A 280 9.02 -5.11 21.76
CA ALA A 280 8.76 -4.99 23.19
C ALA A 280 9.20 -6.24 23.97
N ASP A 281 9.39 -6.08 25.28
CA ASP A 281 9.61 -7.18 26.22
C ASP A 281 8.26 -7.70 26.75
N HIS A 282 8.08 -9.01 26.73
CA HIS A 282 6.87 -9.72 27.18
C HIS A 282 7.19 -10.73 28.28
N ALA A 283 8.01 -10.35 29.25
CA ALA A 283 8.28 -11.19 30.42
C ALA A 283 7.02 -11.43 31.26
N ASP A 284 6.13 -10.43 31.33
CA ASP A 284 4.87 -10.52 32.05
C ASP A 284 3.80 -11.30 31.29
N ARG A 285 3.07 -12.17 32.04
CA ARG A 285 2.00 -12.99 31.50
C ARG A 285 0.83 -12.15 30.93
N GLN A 286 0.48 -11.04 31.56
CA GLN A 286 -0.60 -10.18 31.08
C GLN A 286 -0.25 -9.52 29.73
N ALA A 287 1.01 -9.11 29.58
CA ALA A 287 1.51 -8.61 28.31
C ALA A 287 1.37 -9.66 27.19
N ARG A 288 1.72 -10.92 27.44
CA ARG A 288 1.54 -12.03 26.48
C ARG A 288 0.07 -12.30 26.15
N LEU A 289 -0.82 -12.27 27.14
CA LEU A 289 -2.26 -12.45 26.93
C LEU A 289 -2.85 -11.27 26.10
N ALA A 290 -2.35 -10.05 26.28
CA ALA A 290 -2.76 -8.91 25.47
C ALA A 290 -2.43 -9.12 23.98
N ILE A 291 -1.28 -9.76 23.67
CA ILE A 291 -0.93 -10.13 22.28
C ILE A 291 -1.98 -11.07 21.71
N VAL A 292 -2.29 -12.16 22.38
CA VAL A 292 -3.33 -13.11 21.94
C VAL A 292 -4.69 -12.43 21.87
N ALA A 293 -5.02 -11.53 22.81
CA ALA A 293 -6.25 -10.75 22.77
C ALA A 293 -6.31 -9.78 21.57
N GLY A 294 -5.16 -9.45 20.93
CA GLY A 294 -5.08 -8.56 19.77
C GLY A 294 -5.41 -7.10 20.12
N ARG A 295 -5.24 -6.72 21.37
CA ARG A 295 -5.51 -5.37 21.88
C ARG A 295 -4.60 -5.02 23.05
N PRO A 296 -4.20 -3.74 23.19
CA PRO A 296 -3.40 -3.33 24.32
C PRO A 296 -4.13 -3.59 25.65
N GLY A 297 -3.39 -4.05 26.62
CA GLY A 297 -3.83 -4.03 28.03
C GLY A 297 -3.68 -2.60 28.58
N GLY A 298 -4.77 -1.97 29.01
CA GLY A 298 -4.74 -0.64 29.60
C GLY A 298 -4.98 0.53 28.61
N LYS A 299 -4.55 1.75 28.99
CA LYS A 299 -4.79 3.00 28.22
C LYS A 299 -3.73 3.22 27.11
N SER A 300 -3.61 2.33 26.15
CA SER A 300 -2.78 2.59 24.97
C SER A 300 -3.54 3.48 23.99
N VAL A 301 -2.87 4.54 23.52
CA VAL A 301 -3.44 5.45 22.52
C VAL A 301 -3.32 4.82 21.13
N ASP A 302 -4.46 4.48 20.53
CA ASP A 302 -4.49 4.08 19.12
C ASP A 302 -4.25 5.31 18.23
N ARG A 303 -3.10 5.32 17.55
CA ARG A 303 -2.72 6.40 16.63
C ARG A 303 -3.55 6.40 15.35
N GLY A 304 -4.25 5.31 15.05
CA GLY A 304 -4.91 5.09 13.76
C GLY A 304 -3.93 4.82 12.62
N ALA A 305 -4.45 4.83 11.39
CA ALA A 305 -3.63 4.67 10.19
C ALA A 305 -2.57 5.78 10.09
N ILE A 306 -1.33 5.40 9.74
CA ILE A 306 -0.23 6.38 9.64
C ILE A 306 -0.45 7.32 8.46
N VAL A 307 -0.52 8.61 8.76
CA VAL A 307 -0.64 9.71 7.79
C VAL A 307 0.72 10.34 7.52
N CYS A 308 1.50 10.63 8.55
CA CYS A 308 2.84 11.18 8.40
C CYS A 308 3.91 10.12 8.68
N ALA A 309 4.46 9.49 7.64
CA ALA A 309 5.51 8.50 7.76
C ALA A 309 6.84 9.08 8.34
N CYS A 310 7.13 10.36 8.13
CA CYS A 310 8.35 11.01 8.67
C CYS A 310 8.40 11.00 10.20
N PHE A 311 7.25 11.24 10.84
CA PHE A 311 7.15 11.39 12.31
C PHE A 311 6.26 10.33 12.96
N GLY A 312 5.76 9.34 12.20
CA GLY A 312 4.92 8.26 12.72
C GLY A 312 3.56 8.76 13.26
N VAL A 313 3.02 9.84 12.71
CA VAL A 313 1.75 10.44 13.17
C VAL A 313 0.58 9.82 12.43
N GLY A 314 -0.37 9.30 13.19
CA GLY A 314 -1.57 8.66 12.67
C GLY A 314 -2.80 9.56 12.61
N ALA A 315 -3.83 9.08 11.92
CA ALA A 315 -5.07 9.80 11.67
C ALA A 315 -5.81 10.18 12.97
N ASN A 316 -5.81 9.29 13.98
CA ASN A 316 -6.49 9.56 15.26
C ASN A 316 -5.79 10.67 16.03
N GLN A 317 -4.46 10.73 15.99
CA GLN A 317 -3.70 11.82 16.63
C GLN A 317 -3.98 13.17 15.95
N ILE A 318 -4.07 13.20 14.63
CA ILE A 318 -4.44 14.43 13.89
C ILE A 318 -5.87 14.84 14.23
N ALA A 319 -6.81 13.88 14.23
CA ALA A 319 -8.20 14.14 14.59
C ALA A 319 -8.35 14.68 16.02
N GLU A 320 -7.55 14.19 16.97
CA GLU A 320 -7.52 14.70 18.35
C GLU A 320 -6.99 16.12 18.40
N ALA A 321 -5.89 16.42 17.71
CA ALA A 321 -5.35 17.76 17.62
C ALA A 321 -6.35 18.75 16.97
N VAL A 322 -7.14 18.29 15.98
CA VAL A 322 -8.22 19.10 15.38
C VAL A 322 -9.30 19.38 16.40
N ARG A 323 -9.74 18.41 17.21
CA ARG A 323 -10.68 18.60 18.32
C ARG A 323 -10.12 19.57 19.38
N GLY A 324 -8.80 19.52 19.61
CA GLY A 324 -8.09 20.45 20.48
C GLY A 324 -7.87 21.85 19.89
N GLY A 325 -8.44 22.17 18.70
CA GLY A 325 -8.41 23.51 18.11
C GLY A 325 -7.39 23.73 16.99
N CYS A 326 -6.67 22.71 16.53
CA CYS A 326 -5.78 22.83 15.36
C CYS A 326 -6.59 22.90 14.06
N THR A 327 -6.79 24.08 13.51
CA THR A 327 -7.65 24.32 12.34
C THR A 327 -6.89 24.44 11.01
N SER A 328 -5.58 24.25 11.00
CA SER A 328 -4.76 24.34 9.78
C SER A 328 -3.65 23.31 9.75
N VAL A 329 -3.14 23.01 8.56
CA VAL A 329 -1.99 22.11 8.37
C VAL A 329 -0.75 22.64 9.10
N ALA A 330 -0.59 23.97 9.19
CA ALA A 330 0.51 24.58 9.93
C ALA A 330 0.36 24.35 11.45
N ALA A 331 -0.85 24.49 12.01
CA ALA A 331 -1.12 24.21 13.42
C ALA A 331 -0.87 22.73 13.77
N ILE A 332 -1.28 21.79 12.91
CA ILE A 332 -0.93 20.37 13.05
C ILE A 332 0.58 20.16 12.98
N GLY A 333 1.26 20.88 12.09
CA GLY A 333 2.73 20.85 11.99
C GLY A 333 3.40 21.31 13.28
N SER A 334 2.91 22.37 13.91
CA SER A 334 3.43 22.88 15.19
C SER A 334 3.17 21.90 16.34
N ALA A 335 1.97 21.27 16.38
CA ALA A 335 1.59 20.38 17.47
C ALA A 335 2.20 18.97 17.37
N LEU A 336 2.30 18.41 16.16
CA LEU A 336 2.64 17.00 15.91
C LEU A 336 3.84 16.81 14.97
N HIS A 337 4.45 17.87 14.50
CA HIS A 337 5.47 17.87 13.44
C HIS A 337 5.02 17.28 12.09
N ALA A 338 3.76 16.85 11.96
CA ALA A 338 3.24 16.27 10.73
C ALA A 338 3.15 17.32 9.60
N GLY A 339 3.69 16.98 8.41
CA GLY A 339 3.73 17.88 7.26
C GLY A 339 4.88 18.87 7.23
N THR A 340 5.80 18.84 8.21
CA THR A 340 6.90 19.81 8.32
C THR A 340 8.21 19.34 7.65
N ASN A 341 8.38 18.05 7.37
CA ASN A 341 9.58 17.52 6.72
C ASN A 341 9.37 17.40 5.20
N CYS A 342 9.00 16.24 4.67
CA CYS A 342 8.83 16.03 3.22
C CYS A 342 7.57 16.70 2.64
N GLY A 343 6.58 17.00 3.47
CA GLY A 343 5.33 17.65 3.09
C GLY A 343 4.32 16.77 2.35
N SER A 344 4.64 15.52 2.02
CA SER A 344 3.78 14.64 1.21
C SER A 344 2.40 14.36 1.86
N CYS A 345 2.31 14.39 3.20
CA CYS A 345 1.07 14.16 3.94
C CYS A 345 0.17 15.39 4.08
N ARG A 346 0.58 16.58 3.62
CA ARG A 346 -0.16 17.84 3.85
C ARG A 346 -1.59 17.82 3.28
N ALA A 347 -1.77 17.24 2.10
CA ALA A 347 -3.09 17.13 1.46
C ALA A 347 -4.03 16.24 2.29
N GLU A 348 -3.54 15.10 2.80
CA GLU A 348 -4.31 14.19 3.62
C GLU A 348 -4.65 14.78 5.00
N ILE A 349 -3.69 15.46 5.64
CA ILE A 349 -3.94 16.25 6.87
C ILE A 349 -5.07 17.26 6.63
N LYS A 350 -5.03 17.98 5.50
CA LYS A 350 -6.09 18.93 5.16
C LYS A 350 -7.45 18.24 5.02
N THR A 351 -7.51 17.07 4.38
CA THR A 351 -8.76 16.30 4.26
C THR A 351 -9.34 15.92 5.63
N ILE A 352 -8.49 15.51 6.59
CA ILE A 352 -8.93 15.19 7.96
C ILE A 352 -9.47 16.43 8.68
N ILE A 353 -8.79 17.58 8.53
CA ILE A 353 -9.25 18.85 9.12
C ILE A 353 -10.61 19.24 8.54
N ASP A 354 -10.76 19.22 7.21
CA ASP A 354 -11.98 19.63 6.52
C ASP A 354 -13.15 18.69 6.85
N GLY A 355 -12.93 17.36 6.88
CA GLY A 355 -13.95 16.37 7.25
C GLY A 355 -14.46 16.53 8.67
N ARG A 356 -13.59 16.89 9.63
CA ARG A 356 -14.00 17.15 11.01
C ARG A 356 -14.76 18.47 11.18
N ARG A 357 -14.44 19.48 10.36
CA ARG A 357 -15.19 20.76 10.37
C ARG A 357 -16.62 20.58 9.88
N LEU A 358 -16.84 19.75 8.87
CA LEU A 358 -18.18 19.43 8.37
C LEU A 358 -19.01 18.69 9.43
N GLN A 359 -18.43 17.70 10.12
CA GLN A 359 -19.10 16.98 11.22
C GLN A 359 -19.42 17.83 12.44
N ALA A 360 -18.70 18.93 12.66
CA ALA A 360 -18.96 19.86 13.77
C ALA A 360 -19.96 20.97 13.41
N ALA A 361 -20.35 21.08 12.14
CA ALA A 361 -21.30 22.04 11.63
C ALA A 361 -22.73 21.46 11.45
N GLU A 362 -22.89 20.14 11.57
CA GLU A 362 -24.14 19.38 11.66
C GLU A 362 -24.56 19.22 13.13
#